data_9b658a7d7e0841d697b05225848eee18
#
_entry.id   9b658a7d7e0841d697b05225848eee18
#
_cell.length_a   1.000
_cell.length_b   1.000
_cell.length_c   1.000
_cell.angle_alpha   90.00
_cell.angle_beta   90.00
_cell.angle_gamma   90.00
#
_symmetry.space_group_name_H-M   'P 1'
#
loop_
_entity.id
_entity.type
_entity.pdbx_description
1 polymer ?
#
loop_
_entity_poly.entity_id
_entity_poly.type
_entity_poly.pdbx_seq_one_letter_code
_entity_poly.pdbx_strand_id
1 'polypeptide(L)'
;TAVLKGMKDVAPEDRPKVGQWVNETREAIEANLEETKAKLEAAELEHRLEKEVIDVTLPAKKNRVGHSHPNTLVLEEVERIFTGMGYEVVEGPEVEYDYYNFEALNIPANHPAKDEQDTFYINDKILLRTQTSPVQVRVMEQKKPPIRMIAPGRVFRADEVDATHSPSFHQIEGMVIDKNITFSDLKGTLTQFVQQLFGKDTKVKFRPHHFPFTEPS
;
A
#
# COMPACT_ATOMS: atom_id res chain seq x y z
N THR A 1 45.38 33.26 42.65
CA THR A 1 44.51 34.00 43.63
C THR A 1 45.28 34.36 44.91
N ALA A 2 46.18 33.47 45.46
CA ALA A 2 46.95 33.74 46.68
C ALA A 2 47.94 34.89 46.48
N VAL A 3 48.66 34.96 45.37
CA VAL A 3 49.63 36.05 45.05
C VAL A 3 48.94 37.41 44.93
N LEU A 4 47.73 37.45 44.32
CA LEU A 4 46.94 38.70 44.23
C LEU A 4 46.44 39.18 45.61
N LYS A 5 46.18 38.28 46.52
CA LYS A 5 45.82 38.63 47.92
C LYS A 5 47.01 39.16 48.71
N GLY A 6 48.22 38.67 48.44
CA GLY A 6 49.46 39.15 49.05
C GLY A 6 49.99 40.51 48.51
N MET A 7 49.37 41.08 47.47
CA MET A 7 49.76 42.39 46.89
C MET A 7 49.62 43.55 47.92
N LYS A 8 48.87 43.38 48.98
CA LYS A 8 48.74 44.40 50.05
C LYS A 8 50.01 44.55 50.87
N ASP A 9 50.81 43.49 50.93
CA ASP A 9 52.04 43.44 51.76
C ASP A 9 53.29 43.86 50.93
N VAL A 10 53.16 44.20 49.66
CA VAL A 10 54.22 44.61 48.77
C VAL A 10 54.36 46.15 48.78
N ALA A 11 55.60 46.64 48.77
CA ALA A 11 55.89 48.04 48.73
C ALA A 11 55.21 48.78 47.56
N PRO A 12 54.68 49.99 47.71
CA PRO A 12 53.88 50.67 46.69
C PRO A 12 54.58 50.79 45.34
N GLU A 13 55.93 50.94 45.34
CA GLU A 13 56.77 51.10 44.12
C GLU A 13 56.93 49.82 43.30
N ASP A 14 56.76 48.61 43.94
CA ASP A 14 56.90 47.28 43.29
C ASP A 14 55.57 46.66 42.88
N ARG A 15 54.44 47.17 43.31
CA ARG A 15 53.13 46.70 42.97
C ARG A 15 52.84 46.57 41.47
N PRO A 16 53.24 47.55 40.61
CA PRO A 16 53.07 47.50 39.17
C PRO A 16 53.81 46.30 38.54
N LYS A 17 55.08 46.07 38.96
CA LYS A 17 55.92 44.98 38.48
C LYS A 17 55.39 43.64 38.85
N VAL A 18 54.97 43.45 40.08
CA VAL A 18 54.34 42.22 40.55
C VAL A 18 53.03 41.97 39.85
N GLY A 19 52.21 42.98 39.60
CA GLY A 19 50.99 42.89 38.81
C GLY A 19 51.26 42.44 37.36
N GLN A 20 52.29 42.99 36.74
CA GLN A 20 52.71 42.59 35.38
C GLN A 20 53.15 41.13 35.35
N TRP A 21 54.03 40.71 36.25
CA TRP A 21 54.47 39.29 36.33
C TRP A 21 53.30 38.29 36.60
N VAL A 22 52.34 38.67 37.40
CA VAL A 22 51.16 37.84 37.65
C VAL A 22 50.32 37.68 36.38
N ASN A 23 50.14 38.75 35.62
CA ASN A 23 49.40 38.70 34.37
C ASN A 23 50.13 37.89 33.30
N GLU A 24 51.47 38.13 33.12
CA GLU A 24 52.30 37.37 32.20
C GLU A 24 52.29 35.84 32.54
N THR A 25 52.38 35.50 33.84
CA THR A 25 52.34 34.13 34.29
C THR A 25 50.94 33.49 34.06
N ARG A 26 49.88 34.26 34.28
CA ARG A 26 48.53 33.84 34.03
C ARG A 26 48.27 33.55 32.54
N GLU A 27 48.68 34.50 31.69
CA GLU A 27 48.56 34.35 30.22
C GLU A 27 49.34 33.12 29.71
N ALA A 28 50.58 32.93 30.22
CA ALA A 28 51.40 31.78 29.91
C ALA A 28 50.75 30.44 30.35
N ILE A 29 50.14 30.42 31.53
CA ILE A 29 49.44 29.24 32.02
C ILE A 29 48.17 28.97 31.22
N GLU A 30 47.36 29.98 30.91
CA GLU A 30 46.16 29.86 30.10
C GLU A 30 46.50 29.37 28.68
N ALA A 31 47.55 29.93 28.05
CA ALA A 31 48.02 29.49 26.73
C ALA A 31 48.49 28.01 26.72
N ASN A 32 49.32 27.64 27.70
CA ASN A 32 49.76 26.24 27.84
C ASN A 32 48.61 25.27 28.12
N LEU A 33 47.61 25.69 28.85
CA LEU A 33 46.44 24.88 29.18
C LEU A 33 45.58 24.63 27.93
N GLU A 34 45.34 25.68 27.12
CA GLU A 34 44.64 25.55 25.85
C GLU A 34 45.40 24.69 24.85
N GLU A 35 46.72 24.90 24.72
CA GLU A 35 47.56 24.10 23.83
C GLU A 35 47.56 22.61 24.25
N THR A 36 47.67 22.33 25.55
CA THR A 36 47.68 20.97 26.07
C THR A 36 46.32 20.30 25.88
N LYS A 37 45.26 21.07 26.13
CA LYS A 37 43.88 20.59 25.90
C LYS A 37 43.67 20.23 24.45
N ALA A 38 44.02 21.09 23.50
CA ALA A 38 43.90 20.82 22.08
C ALA A 38 44.70 19.58 21.65
N LYS A 39 45.92 19.41 22.19
CA LYS A 39 46.72 18.20 21.92
C LYS A 39 46.07 16.90 22.44
N LEU A 40 45.51 16.96 23.63
CA LEU A 40 44.80 15.79 24.21
C LEU A 40 43.52 15.47 23.47
N GLU A 41 42.72 16.46 23.10
CA GLU A 41 41.51 16.28 22.30
C GLU A 41 41.82 15.72 20.91
N ALA A 42 42.91 16.18 20.26
CA ALA A 42 43.35 15.63 18.99
C ALA A 42 43.82 14.17 19.12
N ALA A 43 44.60 13.84 20.16
CA ALA A 43 45.05 12.48 20.41
C ALA A 43 43.89 11.53 20.76
N GLU A 44 42.89 12.00 21.53
CA GLU A 44 41.69 11.24 21.83
C GLU A 44 40.83 10.96 20.58
N LEU A 45 40.70 11.99 19.72
CA LEU A 45 40.00 11.82 18.44
C LEU A 45 40.70 10.81 17.53
N GLU A 46 42.03 10.89 17.41
CA GLU A 46 42.84 9.97 16.60
C GLU A 46 42.67 8.53 17.09
N HIS A 47 42.78 8.31 18.41
CA HIS A 47 42.61 7.01 19.03
C HIS A 47 41.17 6.46 18.88
N ARG A 48 40.17 7.36 18.88
CA ARG A 48 38.78 6.97 18.60
C ARG A 48 38.59 6.55 17.15
N LEU A 49 39.16 7.30 16.21
CA LEU A 49 39.11 7.00 14.78
C LEU A 49 39.82 5.69 14.44
N GLU A 50 40.91 5.37 15.12
CA GLU A 50 41.58 4.08 14.97
C GLU A 50 40.73 2.89 15.44
N LYS A 51 39.94 3.09 16.51
CA LYS A 51 39.05 2.03 17.04
C LYS A 51 37.73 1.88 16.27
N GLU A 52 37.23 2.97 15.71
CA GLU A 52 35.98 3.02 14.97
C GLU A 52 36.17 2.69 13.47
N VAL A 53 37.02 1.71 13.16
CA VAL A 53 37.23 1.26 11.77
C VAL A 53 35.98 0.54 11.27
N ILE A 54 35.30 1.14 10.30
CA ILE A 54 34.20 0.49 9.59
C ILE A 54 34.76 -0.24 8.38
N ASP A 55 34.57 -1.55 8.31
CA ASP A 55 34.95 -2.32 7.14
C ASP A 55 33.95 -2.04 6.00
N VAL A 56 34.34 -1.16 5.09
CA VAL A 56 33.53 -0.79 3.91
C VAL A 56 33.49 -1.88 2.83
N THR A 57 34.26 -2.97 2.98
CA THR A 57 34.23 -4.10 2.05
C THR A 57 33.10 -5.08 2.37
N LEU A 58 32.52 -4.99 3.57
CA LEU A 58 31.36 -5.80 3.93
C LEU A 58 30.16 -5.40 3.07
N PRO A 59 29.50 -6.37 2.42
CA PRO A 59 28.32 -6.07 1.62
C PRO A 59 27.22 -5.47 2.49
N ALA A 60 26.62 -4.39 2.02
CA ALA A 60 25.47 -3.78 2.68
C ALA A 60 24.35 -4.81 2.86
N LYS A 61 23.64 -4.72 3.99
CA LYS A 61 22.47 -5.55 4.24
C LYS A 61 21.42 -5.22 3.20
N LYS A 62 21.24 -6.11 2.20
CA LYS A 62 20.21 -5.93 1.17
C LYS A 62 18.85 -5.97 1.85
N ASN A 63 18.14 -4.87 1.81
CA ASN A 63 16.73 -4.86 2.18
C ASN A 63 16.00 -5.79 1.21
N ARG A 64 15.30 -6.79 1.74
CA ARG A 64 14.40 -7.60 0.92
C ARG A 64 13.23 -6.70 0.52
N VAL A 65 13.16 -6.36 -0.73
CA VAL A 65 11.99 -5.69 -1.30
C VAL A 65 10.88 -6.73 -1.35
N GLY A 66 9.74 -6.43 -0.75
CA GLY A 66 8.56 -7.26 -0.87
C GLY A 66 8.06 -7.26 -2.32
N HIS A 67 7.34 -8.31 -2.70
CA HIS A 67 6.67 -8.42 -3.99
C HIS A 67 5.17 -8.56 -3.77
N SER A 68 4.38 -8.00 -4.68
CA SER A 68 2.93 -8.16 -4.67
C SER A 68 2.57 -9.63 -4.93
N HIS A 69 1.47 -10.07 -4.33
CA HIS A 69 0.93 -11.40 -4.60
C HIS A 69 0.50 -11.51 -6.08
N PRO A 70 0.64 -12.67 -6.76
CA PRO A 70 0.23 -12.82 -8.15
C PRO A 70 -1.20 -12.36 -8.46
N ASN A 71 -2.17 -12.66 -7.59
CA ASN A 71 -3.54 -12.19 -7.75
C ASN A 71 -3.64 -10.66 -7.73
N THR A 72 -2.88 -9.99 -6.87
CA THR A 72 -2.84 -8.52 -6.83
C THR A 72 -2.32 -7.95 -8.15
N LEU A 73 -1.24 -8.52 -8.69
CA LEU A 73 -0.69 -8.09 -9.98
C LEU A 73 -1.70 -8.24 -11.12
N VAL A 74 -2.45 -9.36 -11.13
CA VAL A 74 -3.49 -9.58 -12.15
C VAL A 74 -4.65 -8.59 -11.98
N LEU A 75 -5.10 -8.34 -10.76
CA LEU A 75 -6.17 -7.38 -10.47
C LEU A 75 -5.77 -5.97 -10.91
N GLU A 76 -4.58 -5.51 -10.52
CA GLU A 76 -4.04 -4.20 -10.90
C GLU A 76 -3.95 -4.05 -12.44
N GLU A 77 -3.53 -5.10 -13.14
CA GLU A 77 -3.46 -5.07 -14.61
C GLU A 77 -4.86 -5.02 -15.25
N VAL A 78 -5.82 -5.78 -14.74
CA VAL A 78 -7.22 -5.73 -15.22
C VAL A 78 -7.83 -4.35 -14.98
N GLU A 79 -7.66 -3.79 -13.79
CA GLU A 79 -8.12 -2.45 -13.45
C GLU A 79 -7.49 -1.39 -14.35
N ARG A 80 -6.19 -1.49 -14.62
CA ARG A 80 -5.48 -0.61 -15.55
C ARG A 80 -6.07 -0.66 -16.96
N ILE A 81 -6.36 -1.87 -17.46
CA ILE A 81 -6.94 -2.07 -18.79
C ILE A 81 -8.33 -1.45 -18.87
N PHE A 82 -9.21 -1.75 -17.93
CA PHE A 82 -10.59 -1.24 -17.93
C PHE A 82 -10.66 0.26 -17.71
N THR A 83 -9.83 0.80 -16.81
CA THR A 83 -9.72 2.25 -16.61
C THR A 83 -9.26 2.94 -17.91
N GLY A 84 -8.32 2.34 -18.64
CA GLY A 84 -7.90 2.81 -19.97
C GLY A 84 -9.01 2.76 -21.03
N MET A 85 -10.02 1.90 -20.85
CA MET A 85 -11.22 1.83 -21.70
C MET A 85 -12.37 2.74 -21.20
N GLY A 86 -12.14 3.54 -20.16
CA GLY A 86 -13.11 4.49 -19.61
C GLY A 86 -14.10 3.89 -18.60
N TYR A 87 -13.73 2.78 -17.97
CA TYR A 87 -14.52 2.20 -16.87
C TYR A 87 -14.05 2.74 -15.52
N GLU A 88 -15.00 2.93 -14.62
CA GLU A 88 -14.75 3.22 -13.21
C GLU A 88 -14.55 1.91 -12.44
N VAL A 89 -13.57 1.86 -11.56
CA VAL A 89 -13.40 0.75 -10.61
C VAL A 89 -14.22 1.05 -9.36
N VAL A 90 -15.13 0.17 -9.01
CA VAL A 90 -16.02 0.34 -7.86
C VAL A 90 -15.93 -0.86 -6.93
N GLU A 91 -15.65 -0.61 -5.67
CA GLU A 91 -15.62 -1.62 -4.62
C GLU A 91 -16.95 -1.70 -3.87
N GLY A 92 -17.23 -2.84 -3.29
CA GLY A 92 -18.39 -3.07 -2.42
C GLY A 92 -18.06 -3.96 -1.23
N PRO A 93 -18.96 -4.06 -0.24
CA PRO A 93 -18.72 -4.84 0.97
C PRO A 93 -18.65 -6.34 0.67
N GLU A 94 -17.75 -7.04 1.36
CA GLU A 94 -17.66 -8.53 1.32
C GLU A 94 -18.78 -9.18 2.14
N VAL A 95 -19.18 -8.53 3.24
CA VAL A 95 -20.35 -8.91 4.04
C VAL A 95 -21.54 -8.15 3.50
N GLU A 96 -22.51 -8.87 2.95
CA GLU A 96 -23.60 -8.30 2.16
C GLU A 96 -24.96 -8.70 2.69
N TYR A 97 -25.99 -7.93 2.37
CA TYR A 97 -27.37 -8.32 2.60
C TYR A 97 -27.84 -9.29 1.54
N ASP A 98 -28.66 -10.30 1.96
CA ASP A 98 -29.32 -11.25 1.07
C ASP A 98 -30.08 -10.55 -0.06
N TYR A 99 -30.72 -9.43 0.24
CA TYR A 99 -31.39 -8.57 -0.75
C TYR A 99 -30.47 -8.22 -1.94
N TYR A 100 -29.30 -7.66 -1.68
CA TYR A 100 -28.37 -7.26 -2.75
C TYR A 100 -27.73 -8.43 -3.46
N ASN A 101 -27.48 -9.53 -2.73
CA ASN A 101 -26.81 -10.68 -3.31
C ASN A 101 -27.75 -11.56 -4.15
N PHE A 102 -29.07 -11.49 -3.91
CA PHE A 102 -30.06 -12.33 -4.58
C PHE A 102 -31.29 -11.58 -5.08
N GLU A 103 -32.12 -11.02 -4.22
CA GLU A 103 -33.43 -10.49 -4.62
C GLU A 103 -33.34 -9.34 -5.64
N ALA A 104 -32.45 -8.38 -5.40
CA ALA A 104 -32.20 -7.25 -6.32
C ALA A 104 -31.61 -7.66 -7.67
N LEU A 105 -31.07 -8.90 -7.74
CA LEU A 105 -30.56 -9.52 -8.97
C LEU A 105 -31.57 -10.46 -9.64
N ASN A 106 -32.85 -10.36 -9.26
CA ASN A 106 -33.94 -11.17 -9.76
C ASN A 106 -33.86 -12.66 -9.37
N ILE A 107 -33.24 -12.95 -8.23
CA ILE A 107 -33.14 -14.28 -7.64
C ILE A 107 -33.99 -14.28 -6.35
N PRO A 108 -35.31 -14.58 -6.41
CA PRO A 108 -36.18 -14.56 -5.24
C PRO A 108 -35.88 -15.73 -4.29
N ALA A 109 -36.36 -15.65 -3.04
CA ALA A 109 -36.07 -16.59 -1.98
C ALA A 109 -36.36 -18.08 -2.32
N ASN A 110 -37.33 -18.29 -3.17
CA ASN A 110 -37.76 -19.63 -3.61
C ASN A 110 -37.23 -20.03 -5.01
N HIS A 111 -36.24 -19.29 -5.53
CA HIS A 111 -35.68 -19.59 -6.84
C HIS A 111 -34.69 -20.76 -6.75
N PRO A 112 -34.80 -21.79 -7.64
CA PRO A 112 -33.92 -22.95 -7.59
C PRO A 112 -32.42 -22.64 -7.64
N ALA A 113 -32.03 -21.59 -8.36
CA ALA A 113 -30.63 -21.19 -8.43
C ALA A 113 -30.05 -20.67 -7.09
N LYS A 114 -30.92 -20.24 -6.16
CA LYS A 114 -30.51 -19.86 -4.81
C LYS A 114 -30.15 -21.08 -3.95
N ASP A 115 -30.90 -22.19 -4.12
CA ASP A 115 -30.69 -23.44 -3.39
C ASP A 115 -29.38 -24.14 -3.86
N GLU A 116 -28.97 -23.90 -5.09
CA GLU A 116 -27.75 -24.47 -5.68
C GLU A 116 -26.47 -23.71 -5.28
N GLN A 117 -26.62 -22.58 -4.65
CA GLN A 117 -25.47 -21.76 -4.23
C GLN A 117 -25.14 -22.00 -2.77
N ASP A 118 -24.08 -22.77 -2.53
CA ASP A 118 -23.53 -22.94 -1.20
C ASP A 118 -23.00 -21.61 -0.68
N THR A 119 -23.79 -20.98 0.20
CA THR A 119 -23.58 -19.61 0.68
C THR A 119 -23.22 -19.62 2.17
N PHE A 120 -22.19 -18.86 2.54
CA PHE A 120 -21.88 -18.62 3.94
C PHE A 120 -22.80 -17.54 4.52
N TYR A 121 -23.83 -17.95 5.22
CA TYR A 121 -24.71 -17.05 5.95
C TYR A 121 -24.18 -16.75 7.35
N ILE A 122 -24.19 -15.46 7.72
CA ILE A 122 -23.93 -14.98 9.09
C ILE A 122 -25.23 -15.04 9.89
N ASN A 123 -26.35 -14.68 9.25
CA ASN A 123 -27.73 -14.84 9.73
C ASN A 123 -28.68 -14.83 8.53
N ASP A 124 -29.98 -14.94 8.78
CA ASP A 124 -31.01 -15.06 7.73
C ASP A 124 -31.01 -13.91 6.69
N LYS A 125 -30.33 -12.80 6.97
CA LYS A 125 -30.34 -11.60 6.12
C LYS A 125 -28.96 -11.13 5.69
N ILE A 126 -27.90 -11.66 6.28
CA ILE A 126 -26.53 -11.24 6.07
C ILE A 126 -25.67 -12.45 5.73
N LEU A 127 -24.86 -12.32 4.70
CA LEU A 127 -24.03 -13.38 4.15
C LEU A 127 -22.66 -12.84 3.69
N LEU A 128 -21.74 -13.73 3.39
CA LEU A 128 -20.56 -13.41 2.61
C LEU A 128 -20.95 -13.46 1.12
N ARG A 129 -20.71 -12.37 0.38
CA ARG A 129 -21.15 -12.26 -1.02
C ARG A 129 -20.60 -13.40 -1.88
N THR A 130 -21.46 -14.01 -2.66
CA THR A 130 -21.14 -15.14 -3.57
C THR A 130 -20.65 -14.66 -4.95
N GLN A 131 -20.81 -13.37 -5.23
CA GLN A 131 -20.49 -12.70 -6.48
C GLN A 131 -20.26 -11.21 -6.23
N THR A 132 -19.72 -10.49 -7.21
CA THR A 132 -19.55 -9.03 -7.09
C THR A 132 -20.74 -8.24 -7.67
N SER A 133 -21.76 -8.91 -8.20
CA SER A 133 -22.98 -8.29 -8.75
C SER A 133 -23.73 -7.36 -7.78
N PRO A 134 -23.75 -7.56 -6.45
CA PRO A 134 -24.33 -6.58 -5.52
C PRO A 134 -23.82 -5.15 -5.71
N VAL A 135 -22.56 -4.99 -6.12
CA VAL A 135 -21.97 -3.67 -6.39
C VAL A 135 -22.69 -2.97 -7.55
N GLN A 136 -23.11 -3.71 -8.57
CA GLN A 136 -23.87 -3.16 -9.70
C GLN A 136 -25.19 -2.55 -9.22
N VAL A 137 -25.94 -3.23 -8.35
CA VAL A 137 -27.18 -2.73 -7.78
C VAL A 137 -26.93 -1.45 -6.99
N ARG A 138 -25.94 -1.45 -6.10
CA ARG A 138 -25.58 -0.29 -5.29
C ARG A 138 -25.21 0.92 -6.15
N VAL A 139 -24.50 0.71 -7.26
CA VAL A 139 -24.17 1.81 -8.19
C VAL A 139 -25.40 2.33 -8.90
N MET A 140 -26.30 1.45 -9.36
CA MET A 140 -27.53 1.85 -10.03
C MET A 140 -28.51 2.61 -9.12
N GLU A 141 -28.49 2.33 -7.81
CA GLU A 141 -29.27 3.10 -6.82
C GLU A 141 -28.73 4.51 -6.63
N GLN A 142 -27.43 4.73 -6.82
CA GLN A 142 -26.76 6.00 -6.55
C GLN A 142 -26.53 6.85 -7.81
N LYS A 143 -26.34 6.22 -8.96
CA LYS A 143 -25.94 6.88 -10.22
C LYS A 143 -26.99 6.67 -11.31
N LYS A 144 -27.21 7.72 -12.10
CA LYS A 144 -28.00 7.62 -13.34
C LYS A 144 -27.09 7.30 -14.53
N PRO A 145 -27.60 6.59 -15.55
CA PRO A 145 -26.86 6.40 -16.80
C PRO A 145 -26.38 7.72 -17.43
N PRO A 146 -25.22 7.72 -18.12
CA PRO A 146 -24.43 6.56 -18.49
C PRO A 146 -23.60 6.01 -17.32
N ILE A 147 -23.53 4.67 -17.21
CA ILE A 147 -22.72 3.97 -16.21
C ILE A 147 -21.76 3.02 -16.96
N ARG A 148 -20.50 3.07 -16.62
CA ARG A 148 -19.47 2.15 -17.08
C ARG A 148 -18.57 1.81 -15.90
N MET A 149 -18.65 0.61 -15.42
CA MET A 149 -17.90 0.19 -14.22
C MET A 149 -17.43 -1.23 -14.30
N ILE A 150 -16.39 -1.52 -13.53
CA ILE A 150 -16.01 -2.86 -13.10
C ILE A 150 -16.07 -2.96 -11.58
N ALA A 151 -16.42 -4.13 -11.07
CA ALA A 151 -16.43 -4.45 -9.66
C ALA A 151 -15.47 -5.64 -9.40
N PRO A 152 -14.18 -5.39 -9.19
CA PRO A 152 -13.26 -6.41 -8.73
C PRO A 152 -13.48 -6.70 -7.26
N GLY A 153 -13.28 -7.95 -6.85
CA GLY A 153 -13.35 -8.27 -5.44
C GLY A 153 -13.33 -9.74 -5.12
N ARG A 154 -13.13 -10.02 -3.85
CA ARG A 154 -13.16 -11.35 -3.29
C ARG A 154 -14.61 -11.79 -3.08
N VAL A 155 -14.89 -13.05 -3.40
CA VAL A 155 -16.20 -13.71 -3.24
C VAL A 155 -16.02 -15.03 -2.53
N PHE A 156 -17.12 -15.54 -1.97
CA PHE A 156 -17.10 -16.68 -1.07
C PHE A 156 -18.21 -17.68 -1.44
N ARG A 157 -17.87 -18.97 -1.44
CA ARG A 157 -18.82 -20.07 -1.62
C ARG A 157 -18.45 -21.19 -0.68
N ALA A 158 -19.46 -21.84 -0.09
CA ALA A 158 -19.25 -22.93 0.88
C ALA A 158 -18.97 -24.29 0.20
N ASP A 159 -18.31 -24.27 -0.95
CA ASP A 159 -17.92 -25.46 -1.69
C ASP A 159 -16.88 -26.28 -0.91
N GLU A 160 -16.91 -27.59 -1.09
CA GLU A 160 -15.83 -28.47 -0.62
C GLU A 160 -14.53 -28.12 -1.36
N VAL A 161 -13.44 -28.04 -0.58
CA VAL A 161 -12.13 -27.70 -1.12
C VAL A 161 -11.55 -28.89 -1.88
N ASP A 162 -11.33 -28.71 -3.18
CA ASP A 162 -10.64 -29.68 -4.03
C ASP A 162 -9.54 -28.99 -4.90
N ALA A 163 -9.04 -29.68 -5.91
CA ALA A 163 -8.01 -29.14 -6.80
C ALA A 163 -8.50 -27.96 -7.67
N THR A 164 -9.81 -27.75 -7.80
CA THR A 164 -10.44 -26.75 -8.69
C THR A 164 -11.36 -25.77 -7.96
N HIS A 165 -11.74 -26.08 -6.73
CA HIS A 165 -12.65 -25.26 -5.93
C HIS A 165 -11.96 -24.71 -4.69
N SER A 166 -12.09 -23.40 -4.49
CA SER A 166 -11.65 -22.69 -3.30
C SER A 166 -12.84 -21.94 -2.71
N PRO A 167 -13.04 -21.99 -1.39
CA PRO A 167 -14.16 -21.28 -0.72
C PRO A 167 -14.02 -19.75 -0.81
N SER A 168 -12.86 -19.26 -1.21
CA SER A 168 -12.60 -17.84 -1.45
C SER A 168 -11.81 -17.68 -2.74
N PHE A 169 -12.34 -16.87 -3.66
CA PHE A 169 -11.70 -16.57 -4.93
C PHE A 169 -12.01 -15.13 -5.35
N HIS A 170 -11.37 -14.67 -6.42
CA HIS A 170 -11.60 -13.31 -6.94
C HIS A 170 -12.49 -13.37 -8.17
N GLN A 171 -13.39 -12.40 -8.26
CA GLN A 171 -14.27 -12.20 -9.39
C GLN A 171 -14.19 -10.73 -9.83
N ILE A 172 -14.32 -10.49 -11.12
CA ILE A 172 -14.39 -9.15 -11.68
C ILE A 172 -15.61 -9.12 -12.60
N GLU A 173 -16.59 -8.32 -12.24
CA GLU A 173 -17.76 -8.09 -13.06
C GLU A 173 -17.73 -6.72 -13.69
N GLY A 174 -18.24 -6.59 -14.91
CA GLY A 174 -18.34 -5.33 -15.62
C GLY A 174 -19.77 -5.02 -16.00
N MET A 175 -20.16 -3.74 -15.91
CA MET A 175 -21.47 -3.27 -16.30
C MET A 175 -21.37 -1.99 -17.15
N VAL A 176 -22.13 -1.97 -18.23
CA VAL A 176 -22.33 -0.75 -19.04
C VAL A 176 -23.82 -0.50 -19.23
N ILE A 177 -24.27 0.68 -18.85
CA ILE A 177 -25.65 1.15 -19.11
C ILE A 177 -25.55 2.49 -19.83
N ASP A 178 -25.95 2.50 -21.09
CA ASP A 178 -25.94 3.70 -21.92
C ASP A 178 -26.97 3.55 -23.06
N LYS A 179 -27.20 4.62 -23.83
CA LYS A 179 -28.05 4.57 -25.01
C LYS A 179 -27.37 3.76 -26.12
N ASN A 180 -28.18 2.97 -26.84
CA ASN A 180 -27.78 2.20 -28.01
C ASN A 180 -26.64 1.17 -27.75
N ILE A 181 -26.48 0.70 -26.53
CA ILE A 181 -25.58 -0.43 -26.23
C ILE A 181 -26.12 -1.69 -26.87
N THR A 182 -25.25 -2.40 -27.56
CA THR A 182 -25.58 -3.61 -28.31
C THR A 182 -24.74 -4.80 -27.84
N PHE A 183 -25.10 -6.01 -28.28
CA PHE A 183 -24.30 -7.20 -28.03
C PHE A 183 -22.90 -7.12 -28.72
N SER A 184 -22.79 -6.33 -29.78
CA SER A 184 -21.49 -6.08 -30.41
C SER A 184 -20.54 -5.28 -29.53
N ASP A 185 -21.07 -4.37 -28.72
CA ASP A 185 -20.27 -3.61 -27.73
C ASP A 185 -19.71 -4.53 -26.65
N LEU A 186 -20.52 -5.47 -26.14
CA LEU A 186 -20.06 -6.48 -25.20
C LEU A 186 -18.93 -7.33 -25.81
N LYS A 187 -19.12 -7.86 -27.02
CA LYS A 187 -18.10 -8.64 -27.71
C LYS A 187 -16.82 -7.84 -27.97
N GLY A 188 -16.98 -6.59 -28.38
CA GLY A 188 -15.86 -5.67 -28.62
C GLY A 188 -15.04 -5.43 -27.36
N THR A 189 -15.72 -5.08 -26.25
CA THR A 189 -15.10 -4.86 -24.94
C THR A 189 -14.32 -6.09 -24.45
N LEU A 190 -14.95 -7.27 -24.48
CA LEU A 190 -14.31 -8.51 -24.04
C LEU A 190 -13.13 -8.90 -24.95
N THR A 191 -13.27 -8.70 -26.27
CA THR A 191 -12.17 -8.98 -27.20
C THR A 191 -10.99 -8.07 -26.94
N GLN A 192 -11.22 -6.78 -26.75
CA GLN A 192 -10.19 -5.80 -26.47
C GLN A 192 -9.51 -6.09 -25.12
N PHE A 193 -10.27 -6.41 -24.11
CA PHE A 193 -9.75 -6.81 -22.79
C PHE A 193 -8.83 -8.03 -22.89
N VAL A 194 -9.30 -9.12 -23.51
CA VAL A 194 -8.53 -10.36 -23.65
C VAL A 194 -7.23 -10.12 -24.44
N GLN A 195 -7.30 -9.34 -25.51
CA GLN A 195 -6.11 -9.02 -26.33
C GLN A 195 -5.11 -8.12 -25.60
N GLN A 196 -5.57 -7.22 -24.73
CA GLN A 196 -4.66 -6.41 -23.91
C GLN A 196 -4.01 -7.24 -22.80
N LEU A 197 -4.75 -8.15 -22.18
CA LEU A 197 -4.24 -8.96 -21.08
C LEU A 197 -3.34 -10.11 -21.54
N PHE A 198 -3.71 -10.80 -22.62
CA PHE A 198 -3.02 -12.02 -23.09
C PHE A 198 -2.22 -11.84 -24.38
N GLY A 199 -2.25 -10.65 -24.96
CA GLY A 199 -1.53 -10.31 -26.20
C GLY A 199 -2.43 -10.19 -27.42
N LYS A 200 -2.02 -9.35 -28.37
CA LYS A 200 -2.79 -8.93 -29.55
C LYS A 200 -3.23 -10.08 -30.46
N ASP A 201 -2.46 -11.17 -30.48
CA ASP A 201 -2.71 -12.33 -31.35
C ASP A 201 -3.66 -13.35 -30.71
N THR A 202 -4.16 -13.08 -29.50
CA THR A 202 -5.08 -13.96 -28.78
C THR A 202 -6.42 -14.03 -29.52
N LYS A 203 -6.81 -15.25 -29.89
CA LYS A 203 -8.09 -15.52 -30.56
C LYS A 203 -9.19 -15.68 -29.54
N VAL A 204 -10.24 -14.87 -29.66
CA VAL A 204 -11.43 -14.92 -28.80
C VAL A 204 -12.56 -15.64 -29.54
N LYS A 205 -13.19 -16.60 -28.86
CA LYS A 205 -14.34 -17.33 -29.38
C LYS A 205 -15.53 -17.13 -28.46
N PHE A 206 -16.64 -16.66 -29.00
CA PHE A 206 -17.91 -16.53 -28.29
C PHE A 206 -18.85 -17.67 -28.73
N ARG A 207 -19.65 -18.19 -27.80
CA ARG A 207 -20.69 -19.16 -28.07
C ARG A 207 -21.91 -18.84 -27.22
N PRO A 208 -23.15 -19.03 -27.71
CA PRO A 208 -24.34 -19.00 -26.89
C PRO A 208 -24.28 -20.06 -25.79
N HIS A 209 -24.76 -19.71 -24.61
CA HIS A 209 -24.85 -20.63 -23.48
C HIS A 209 -26.08 -20.28 -22.64
N HIS A 210 -26.74 -21.28 -22.06
CA HIS A 210 -27.84 -21.01 -21.13
C HIS A 210 -27.29 -20.57 -19.76
N PHE A 211 -27.81 -19.46 -19.27
CA PHE A 211 -27.54 -18.98 -17.91
C PHE A 211 -28.88 -18.68 -17.23
N PRO A 212 -29.22 -19.32 -16.08
CA PRO A 212 -30.59 -19.37 -15.54
C PRO A 212 -31.29 -18.04 -15.32
N PHE A 213 -30.55 -16.96 -15.02
CA PHE A 213 -31.10 -15.63 -14.70
C PHE A 213 -30.59 -14.53 -15.62
N THR A 214 -30.05 -14.88 -16.78
CA THR A 214 -29.56 -13.92 -17.79
C THR A 214 -30.19 -14.24 -19.15
N GLU A 215 -30.87 -13.26 -19.74
CA GLU A 215 -31.46 -13.36 -21.09
C GLU A 215 -31.15 -12.09 -21.89
N PRO A 216 -30.59 -12.17 -23.10
CA PRO A 216 -29.98 -13.35 -23.73
C PRO A 216 -28.58 -13.66 -23.19
N SER A 217 -28.13 -14.93 -23.26
CA SER A 217 -26.82 -15.36 -22.79
C SER A 217 -26.06 -16.27 -23.78
#